data_a16566517f52b923f86fe4dd239b0ad1
#
_entry.id   a16566517f52b923f86fe4dd239b0ad1
#
_cell.length_a   1.000
_cell.length_b   1.000
_cell.length_c   1.000
_cell.angle_alpha   90.00
_cell.angle_beta   90.00
_cell.angle_gamma   90.00
#
_symmetry.space_group_name_H-M   'P 1'
#
loop_
_entity.id
_entity.type
_entity.pdbx_description
1 polymer ?
#
loop_
_entity_poly.entity_id
_entity_poly.type
_entity_poly.pdbx_seq_one_letter_code
_entity_poly.pdbx_strand_id
1 'polypeptide(L)'
;MGICISVASSEIHGIPQVHDENVMIFEASKVQNETKRLCSVYSKQGTKGLNQDAASLHQDYGMENGAFCGVYDGHGKNGHIVSKIVNNTLPSLILSQKNALEEIHTTKNGVDNKQNKFSNNYLRWKEAILGAFNVMDEEVKKQENLDCSCSGTTAVVVIRQGEGLVIVNLGDSRAILGTIQDEKLKAIQLTTDLKPGLPCEAKRIRSCNGCVYALKEEPHVQRVWLPNENYPGLAMSRAFGDFILKDHGVIATPDIWYHRLTSSDQFIVLASDGVWDVLSNEEVASIVWMVESEEEAARAVVEAATAAWAKKFPSSRVDDCTVVCHFLQKKPQNLEYMDSGKLG
;
A
#
# COMPACT_ATOMS: atom_id res chain seq x y z
N MET A 1 13.21 -21.93 -15.63
CA MET A 1 13.67 -21.08 -16.76
C MET A 1 12.87 -19.79 -16.67
N GLY A 2 13.47 -18.74 -16.14
CA GLY A 2 12.81 -17.43 -16.02
C GLY A 2 12.82 -16.76 -17.39
N ILE A 3 11.63 -16.34 -17.84
CA ILE A 3 11.49 -15.52 -19.04
C ILE A 3 11.82 -14.08 -18.64
N CYS A 4 12.99 -13.58 -19.02
CA CYS A 4 13.30 -12.16 -18.95
C CYS A 4 12.51 -11.46 -20.07
N ILE A 5 11.44 -10.77 -19.72
CA ILE A 5 10.72 -9.89 -20.64
C ILE A 5 11.23 -8.47 -20.36
N SER A 6 11.98 -7.90 -21.30
CA SER A 6 12.28 -6.47 -21.28
C SER A 6 11.00 -5.71 -21.64
N VAL A 7 10.47 -4.94 -20.71
CA VAL A 7 9.21 -4.21 -20.87
C VAL A 7 9.48 -2.85 -21.46
N ALA A 8 8.92 -2.59 -22.66
CA ALA A 8 8.75 -1.24 -23.16
C ALA A 8 7.63 -0.55 -22.36
N SER A 9 7.90 0.63 -21.81
CA SER A 9 7.07 1.42 -20.89
C SER A 9 5.83 2.06 -21.52
N SER A 10 5.13 1.40 -22.46
CA SER A 10 4.11 2.04 -23.31
C SER A 10 2.65 1.69 -23.01
N GLU A 11 2.33 0.93 -21.95
CA GLU A 11 0.94 0.45 -21.72
C GLU A 11 0.14 1.21 -20.64
N ILE A 12 0.74 2.20 -19.97
CA ILE A 12 0.00 3.06 -19.04
C ILE A 12 -0.37 4.35 -19.78
N HIS A 13 -1.61 4.45 -20.23
CA HIS A 13 -2.14 5.63 -20.91
C HIS A 13 -2.63 6.65 -19.86
N GLY A 14 -1.83 7.65 -19.56
CA GLY A 14 -2.17 8.82 -18.75
C GLY A 14 -1.00 9.80 -18.69
N ILE A 15 -1.28 11.11 -18.68
CA ILE A 15 -0.25 12.11 -18.43
C ILE A 15 -0.12 12.24 -16.91
N PRO A 16 1.06 12.00 -16.29
CA PRO A 16 1.23 12.18 -14.86
C PRO A 16 1.03 13.64 -14.49
N GLN A 17 0.09 13.91 -13.58
CA GLN A 17 0.02 15.20 -12.90
C GLN A 17 0.85 15.10 -11.62
N VAL A 18 2.00 15.77 -11.60
CA VAL A 18 2.87 15.84 -10.44
C VAL A 18 2.33 16.90 -9.50
N HIS A 19 1.65 16.51 -8.43
CA HIS A 19 1.21 17.41 -7.36
C HIS A 19 2.28 17.62 -6.28
N ASP A 20 3.17 16.65 -6.12
CA ASP A 20 4.33 16.62 -5.23
C ASP A 20 5.35 15.65 -5.85
N GLU A 21 6.65 15.82 -5.60
CA GLU A 21 7.69 14.93 -6.12
C GLU A 21 7.52 13.46 -5.68
N ASN A 22 6.75 13.21 -4.62
CA ASN A 22 6.52 11.91 -4.02
C ASN A 22 5.17 11.27 -4.40
N VAL A 23 4.32 11.99 -5.14
CA VAL A 23 2.96 11.56 -5.47
C VAL A 23 2.78 11.53 -6.98
N MET A 24 2.36 10.37 -7.51
CA MET A 24 2.05 10.19 -8.92
C MET A 24 0.57 9.87 -9.09
N ILE A 25 -0.13 10.71 -9.88
CA ILE A 25 -1.52 10.49 -10.26
C ILE A 25 -1.57 10.29 -11.77
N PHE A 26 -2.10 9.15 -12.20
CA PHE A 26 -2.37 8.83 -13.59
C PHE A 26 -3.87 8.82 -13.81
N GLU A 27 -4.37 9.85 -14.48
CA GLU A 27 -5.79 9.96 -14.83
C GLU A 27 -6.08 9.33 -16.20
N ALA A 28 -7.27 8.74 -16.33
CA ALA A 28 -7.75 8.23 -17.60
C ALA A 28 -7.78 9.34 -18.66
N SER A 29 -7.25 9.05 -19.84
CA SER A 29 -7.31 9.94 -20.98
C SER A 29 -8.75 10.03 -21.49
N LYS A 30 -9.43 11.17 -21.26
CA LYS A 30 -10.70 11.61 -21.83
C LYS A 30 -11.99 10.94 -21.33
N VAL A 31 -12.69 11.62 -20.45
CA VAL A 31 -14.13 11.76 -20.60
C VAL A 31 -14.51 13.24 -20.39
N GLN A 32 -15.13 13.85 -21.39
CA GLN A 32 -15.72 15.20 -21.35
C GLN A 32 -17.01 15.24 -20.51
N ASN A 33 -17.06 14.57 -19.40
CA ASN A 33 -18.13 14.70 -18.42
C ASN A 33 -17.45 14.84 -17.05
N GLU A 34 -17.94 15.80 -16.26
CA GLU A 34 -17.56 16.07 -14.88
C GLU A 34 -17.80 14.83 -13.97
N THR A 35 -17.02 13.77 -14.16
CA THR A 35 -16.97 12.69 -13.21
C THR A 35 -16.10 13.16 -12.06
N LYS A 36 -16.77 13.57 -10.96
CA LYS A 36 -16.11 13.84 -9.68
C LYS A 36 -15.04 12.80 -9.41
N ARG A 37 -13.83 13.25 -9.10
CA ARG A 37 -12.73 12.36 -8.70
C ARG A 37 -13.14 11.60 -7.45
N LEU A 38 -13.28 10.29 -7.55
CA LEU A 38 -13.60 9.42 -6.42
C LEU A 38 -12.33 9.01 -5.65
N CYS A 39 -11.23 9.74 -5.80
CA CYS A 39 -9.94 9.41 -5.23
C CYS A 39 -9.21 10.65 -4.77
N SER A 40 -8.45 10.52 -3.70
CA SER A 40 -7.52 11.53 -3.24
C SER A 40 -6.22 10.92 -2.75
N VAL A 41 -5.14 11.68 -2.87
CA VAL A 41 -3.83 11.32 -2.37
C VAL A 41 -3.16 12.54 -1.78
N TYR A 42 -2.51 12.38 -0.64
CA TYR A 42 -1.76 13.44 -0.01
C TYR A 42 -0.57 12.86 0.77
N SER A 43 0.58 13.48 0.62
CA SER A 43 1.81 13.15 1.32
C SER A 43 2.36 14.39 2.01
N LYS A 44 2.83 14.25 3.24
CA LYS A 44 3.41 15.32 4.04
C LYS A 44 4.67 14.86 4.72
N GLN A 45 5.75 15.55 4.44
CA GLN A 45 7.03 15.36 5.12
C GLN A 45 6.90 15.59 6.62
N GLY A 46 7.47 14.68 7.39
CA GLY A 46 7.63 14.81 8.83
C GLY A 46 8.85 15.66 9.22
N THR A 47 9.41 15.36 10.38
CA THR A 47 10.59 16.08 10.91
C THR A 47 11.83 15.19 11.05
N LYS A 48 11.79 13.97 10.52
CA LYS A 48 12.90 13.01 10.54
C LYS A 48 13.96 13.30 9.47
N GLY A 49 13.62 14.01 8.41
CA GLY A 49 14.51 14.30 7.29
C GLY A 49 13.76 14.54 6.00
N LEU A 50 14.30 14.04 4.89
CA LEU A 50 13.60 14.04 3.60
C LEU A 50 12.38 13.12 3.69
N ASN A 51 11.31 13.49 3.02
CA ASN A 51 10.14 12.62 2.87
C ASN A 51 10.56 11.34 2.11
N GLN A 52 10.45 10.18 2.79
CA GLN A 52 10.81 8.89 2.21
C GLN A 52 9.59 8.11 1.69
N ASP A 53 8.38 8.59 1.97
CA ASP A 53 7.15 8.03 1.44
C ASP A 53 6.99 8.34 -0.05
N ALA A 54 6.30 7.45 -0.75
CA ALA A 54 5.80 7.67 -2.09
C ALA A 54 4.40 7.08 -2.23
N ALA A 55 3.60 7.61 -3.15
CA ALA A 55 2.28 7.09 -3.44
C ALA A 55 1.92 7.20 -4.91
N SER A 56 1.12 6.27 -5.40
CA SER A 56 0.55 6.31 -6.75
C SER A 56 -0.93 5.95 -6.77
N LEU A 57 -1.61 6.59 -7.70
CA LEU A 57 -3.01 6.35 -8.02
C LEU A 57 -3.14 6.26 -9.54
N HIS A 58 -3.61 5.12 -10.05
CA HIS A 58 -3.89 4.93 -11.48
C HIS A 58 -5.37 4.63 -11.65
N GLN A 59 -6.05 5.44 -12.48
CA GLN A 59 -7.41 5.18 -12.90
C GLN A 59 -7.42 4.35 -14.17
N ASP A 60 -8.49 3.58 -14.40
CA ASP A 60 -8.64 2.63 -15.52
C ASP A 60 -7.49 1.61 -15.63
N TYR A 61 -6.91 1.25 -14.50
CA TYR A 61 -5.79 0.32 -14.42
C TYR A 61 -6.20 -1.10 -14.85
N GLY A 62 -5.66 -1.53 -16.00
CA GLY A 62 -5.88 -2.85 -16.58
C GLY A 62 -7.29 -3.09 -17.13
N MET A 63 -8.25 -2.21 -16.87
CA MET A 63 -9.60 -2.23 -17.42
C MET A 63 -10.32 -0.92 -17.13
N GLU A 64 -11.38 -0.65 -17.87
CA GLU A 64 -12.30 0.47 -17.60
C GLU A 64 -12.86 0.39 -16.16
N ASN A 65 -12.86 1.50 -15.45
CA ASN A 65 -13.22 1.59 -14.03
C ASN A 65 -12.35 0.73 -13.08
N GLY A 66 -11.22 0.21 -13.55
CA GLY A 66 -10.20 -0.37 -12.68
C GLY A 66 -9.45 0.74 -11.93
N ALA A 67 -8.81 0.39 -10.80
CA ALA A 67 -7.94 1.33 -10.10
C ALA A 67 -6.76 0.60 -9.47
N PHE A 68 -5.64 1.31 -9.40
CA PHE A 68 -4.48 0.90 -8.61
C PHE A 68 -4.17 2.01 -7.61
N CYS A 69 -4.14 1.67 -6.33
CA CYS A 69 -3.74 2.54 -5.25
C CYS A 69 -2.51 1.94 -4.57
N GLY A 70 -1.45 2.71 -4.40
CA GLY A 70 -0.22 2.26 -3.75
C GLY A 70 0.34 3.29 -2.78
N VAL A 71 0.84 2.84 -1.62
CA VAL A 71 1.63 3.63 -0.67
C VAL A 71 2.91 2.85 -0.35
N TYR A 72 4.04 3.55 -0.36
CA TYR A 72 5.38 3.00 -0.22
C TYR A 72 6.14 3.84 0.80
N ASP A 73 6.39 3.28 1.97
CA ASP A 73 7.11 3.90 3.07
C ASP A 73 8.58 3.52 2.99
N GLY A 74 9.42 4.48 2.62
CA GLY A 74 10.85 4.28 2.45
C GLY A 74 11.62 4.43 3.76
N HIS A 75 12.63 3.61 3.98
CA HIS A 75 13.45 3.64 5.18
C HIS A 75 14.95 3.48 4.89
N GLY A 76 15.75 3.85 5.88
CA GLY A 76 17.21 3.86 5.75
C GLY A 76 17.72 5.11 5.02
N LYS A 77 19.01 5.13 4.71
CA LYS A 77 19.67 6.30 4.13
C LYS A 77 19.12 6.69 2.76
N ASN A 78 18.77 5.70 1.96
CA ASN A 78 18.35 5.83 0.56
C ASN A 78 16.88 5.45 0.35
N GLY A 79 16.07 5.34 1.43
CA GLY A 79 14.66 4.91 1.36
C GLY A 79 13.81 5.77 0.41
N HIS A 80 14.03 7.10 0.41
CA HIS A 80 13.36 8.02 -0.51
C HIS A 80 13.63 7.77 -2.00
N ILE A 81 14.75 7.11 -2.35
CA ILE A 81 15.04 6.70 -3.72
C ILE A 81 14.38 5.36 -4.00
N VAL A 82 14.46 4.41 -3.05
CA VAL A 82 13.89 3.08 -3.20
C VAL A 82 12.36 3.16 -3.33
N SER A 83 11.68 3.90 -2.47
CA SER A 83 10.23 4.09 -2.53
C SER A 83 9.77 4.69 -3.88
N LYS A 84 10.49 5.68 -4.41
CA LYS A 84 10.22 6.26 -5.73
C LYS A 84 10.46 5.29 -6.88
N ILE A 85 11.53 4.49 -6.85
CA ILE A 85 11.80 3.46 -7.87
C ILE A 85 10.66 2.44 -7.89
N VAL A 86 10.25 1.95 -6.70
CA VAL A 86 9.16 0.98 -6.58
C VAL A 86 7.84 1.59 -7.04
N ASN A 87 7.52 2.80 -6.59
CA ASN A 87 6.32 3.54 -6.98
C ASN A 87 6.19 3.70 -8.50
N ASN A 88 7.30 4.02 -9.17
CA ASN A 88 7.33 4.27 -10.62
C ASN A 88 7.26 2.98 -11.45
N THR A 89 7.73 1.86 -10.92
CA THR A 89 7.96 0.63 -11.71
C THR A 89 6.93 -0.46 -11.40
N LEU A 90 6.56 -0.64 -10.13
CA LEU A 90 5.74 -1.76 -9.68
C LEU A 90 4.36 -1.83 -10.37
N PRO A 91 3.61 -0.70 -10.57
CA PRO A 91 2.31 -0.77 -11.23
C PRO A 91 2.39 -1.36 -12.65
N SER A 92 3.31 -0.88 -13.47
CA SER A 92 3.50 -1.38 -14.84
C SER A 92 3.97 -2.83 -14.86
N LEU A 93 4.85 -3.20 -13.92
CA LEU A 93 5.39 -4.55 -13.82
C LEU A 93 4.29 -5.57 -13.46
N ILE A 94 3.41 -5.25 -12.50
CA ILE A 94 2.28 -6.11 -12.15
C ILE A 94 1.34 -6.29 -13.35
N LEU A 95 1.00 -5.21 -14.05
CA LEU A 95 0.09 -5.28 -15.20
C LEU A 95 0.70 -6.10 -16.35
N SER A 96 1.97 -5.90 -16.64
CA SER A 96 2.69 -6.66 -17.67
C SER A 96 2.74 -8.16 -17.35
N GLN A 97 3.05 -8.55 -16.11
CA GLN A 97 3.01 -9.94 -15.68
C GLN A 97 1.60 -10.54 -15.80
N LYS A 98 0.57 -9.77 -15.42
CA LYS A 98 -0.82 -10.19 -15.54
C LYS A 98 -1.23 -10.43 -17.00
N ASN A 99 -0.88 -9.52 -17.91
CA ASN A 99 -1.19 -9.64 -19.33
C ASN A 99 -0.46 -10.85 -19.96
N ALA A 100 0.82 -11.05 -19.66
CA ALA A 100 1.57 -12.21 -20.13
C ALA A 100 0.96 -13.56 -19.69
N LEU A 101 0.46 -13.64 -18.45
CA LEU A 101 -0.25 -14.83 -17.96
C LEU A 101 -1.59 -15.05 -18.67
N GLU A 102 -2.30 -13.99 -19.03
CA GLU A 102 -3.55 -14.10 -19.80
C GLU A 102 -3.33 -14.64 -21.21
N GLU A 103 -2.31 -14.14 -21.92
CA GLU A 103 -1.94 -14.63 -23.26
C GLU A 103 -1.59 -16.13 -23.24
N ILE A 104 -0.83 -16.60 -22.25
CA ILE A 104 -0.46 -18.02 -22.13
C ILE A 104 -1.70 -18.89 -21.90
N HIS A 105 -2.68 -18.40 -21.12
CA HIS A 105 -3.88 -19.19 -20.82
C HIS A 105 -4.91 -19.18 -21.96
N THR A 106 -5.04 -18.10 -22.72
CA THR A 106 -5.91 -18.03 -23.90
C THR A 106 -5.46 -18.98 -25.00
N THR A 107 -4.16 -19.21 -25.14
CA THR A 107 -3.60 -20.15 -26.12
C THR A 107 -3.77 -21.62 -25.73
N LYS A 108 -3.96 -21.94 -24.43
CA LYS A 108 -4.04 -23.34 -23.94
C LYS A 108 -5.46 -23.87 -23.72
N ASN A 109 -6.45 -23.02 -23.49
CA ASN A 109 -7.81 -23.44 -23.12
C ASN A 109 -8.88 -22.79 -23.97
N GLY A 110 -9.35 -23.53 -24.98
CA GLY A 110 -10.48 -23.11 -25.78
C GLY A 110 -11.86 -23.44 -25.14
N VAL A 111 -12.22 -22.97 -24.00
CA VAL A 111 -13.56 -22.79 -23.40
C VAL A 111 -13.45 -22.73 -21.87
N ASP A 112 -13.50 -21.55 -21.31
CA ASP A 112 -13.63 -21.36 -19.86
C ASP A 112 -15.09 -21.52 -19.43
N ASN A 113 -15.33 -22.42 -18.51
CA ASN A 113 -16.63 -22.58 -17.84
C ASN A 113 -16.89 -21.34 -16.94
N LYS A 114 -17.99 -20.64 -17.14
CA LYS A 114 -18.36 -19.39 -16.47
C LYS A 114 -18.31 -19.42 -14.92
N GLN A 115 -18.46 -20.60 -14.31
CA GLN A 115 -18.44 -20.76 -12.84
C GLN A 115 -17.03 -20.65 -12.21
N ASN A 116 -15.95 -20.90 -12.97
CA ASN A 116 -14.57 -20.82 -12.47
C ASN A 116 -13.85 -19.50 -12.82
N LYS A 117 -14.50 -18.59 -13.54
CA LYS A 117 -13.87 -17.36 -14.05
C LYS A 117 -13.32 -16.45 -12.93
N PHE A 118 -14.02 -16.39 -11.82
CA PHE A 118 -13.66 -15.54 -10.68
C PHE A 118 -12.42 -16.05 -9.92
N SER A 119 -12.43 -17.34 -9.55
CA SER A 119 -11.30 -17.99 -8.88
C SER A 119 -10.04 -17.96 -9.74
N ASN A 120 -10.19 -18.17 -11.04
CA ASN A 120 -9.09 -18.16 -12.00
C ASN A 120 -8.48 -16.76 -12.16
N ASN A 121 -9.31 -15.69 -12.15
CA ASN A 121 -8.81 -14.31 -12.22
C ASN A 121 -7.99 -13.93 -11.00
N TYR A 122 -8.46 -14.28 -9.79
CA TYR A 122 -7.70 -14.06 -8.56
C TYR A 122 -6.35 -14.80 -8.56
N LEU A 123 -6.33 -16.06 -8.97
CA LEU A 123 -5.10 -16.85 -9.03
C LEU A 123 -4.08 -16.23 -10.01
N ARG A 124 -4.54 -15.71 -11.15
CA ARG A 124 -3.68 -14.99 -12.11
C ARG A 124 -3.10 -13.70 -11.52
N TRP A 125 -3.93 -12.90 -10.81
CA TRP A 125 -3.45 -11.73 -10.09
C TRP A 125 -2.41 -12.10 -9.04
N LYS A 126 -2.67 -13.14 -8.27
CA LYS A 126 -1.74 -13.62 -7.25
C LYS A 126 -0.39 -14.03 -7.85
N GLU A 127 -0.41 -14.79 -8.93
CA GLU A 127 0.81 -15.23 -9.63
C GLU A 127 1.57 -14.03 -10.23
N ALA A 128 0.86 -13.11 -10.89
CA ALA A 128 1.43 -11.90 -11.46
C ALA A 128 2.10 -11.01 -10.40
N ILE A 129 1.43 -10.82 -9.25
CA ILE A 129 1.95 -10.01 -8.15
C ILE A 129 3.19 -10.64 -7.52
N LEU A 130 3.15 -11.95 -7.24
CA LEU A 130 4.33 -12.66 -6.71
C LEU A 130 5.53 -12.56 -7.66
N GLY A 131 5.30 -12.73 -8.96
CA GLY A 131 6.33 -12.55 -9.99
C GLY A 131 6.85 -11.12 -10.05
N ALA A 132 5.96 -10.13 -10.06
CA ALA A 132 6.32 -8.73 -10.10
C ALA A 132 7.11 -8.27 -8.87
N PHE A 133 6.73 -8.69 -7.67
CA PHE A 133 7.45 -8.36 -6.43
C PHE A 133 8.86 -8.96 -6.41
N ASN A 134 9.01 -10.20 -6.88
CA ASN A 134 10.32 -10.81 -6.98
C ASN A 134 11.22 -10.08 -7.99
N VAL A 135 10.69 -9.74 -9.18
CA VAL A 135 11.42 -8.96 -10.18
C VAL A 135 11.74 -7.57 -9.66
N MET A 136 10.81 -6.91 -8.95
CA MET A 136 11.04 -5.57 -8.39
C MET A 136 12.19 -5.54 -7.38
N ASP A 137 12.26 -6.51 -6.47
CA ASP A 137 13.36 -6.59 -5.49
C ASP A 137 14.72 -6.78 -6.20
N GLU A 138 14.77 -7.61 -7.25
CA GLU A 138 15.96 -7.76 -8.08
C GLU A 138 16.30 -6.49 -8.87
N GLU A 139 15.32 -5.73 -9.34
CA GLU A 139 15.56 -4.44 -10.02
C GLU A 139 16.10 -3.38 -9.05
N VAL A 140 15.61 -3.33 -7.80
CA VAL A 140 16.19 -2.49 -6.74
C VAL A 140 17.65 -2.87 -6.47
N LYS A 141 17.95 -4.17 -6.42
CA LYS A 141 19.31 -4.70 -6.18
C LYS A 141 20.30 -4.31 -7.27
N LYS A 142 19.84 -4.22 -8.52
CA LYS A 142 20.68 -3.89 -9.69
C LYS A 142 20.95 -2.39 -9.86
N GLN A 143 20.35 -1.52 -9.04
CA GLN A 143 20.58 -0.08 -9.16
C GLN A 143 22.05 0.26 -8.91
N GLU A 144 22.75 0.67 -9.96
CA GLU A 144 24.13 1.11 -9.87
C GLU A 144 24.22 2.40 -9.01
N ASN A 145 25.20 2.46 -8.13
CA ASN A 145 25.46 3.59 -7.24
C ASN A 145 24.37 3.84 -6.14
N LEU A 146 23.47 2.89 -5.91
CA LEU A 146 22.49 2.95 -4.83
C LEU A 146 22.75 1.84 -3.81
N ASP A 147 23.22 2.21 -2.62
CA ASP A 147 23.38 1.26 -1.52
C ASP A 147 22.03 0.98 -0.85
N CYS A 148 21.47 -0.19 -1.14
CA CYS A 148 20.24 -0.72 -0.55
C CYS A 148 20.50 -1.82 0.49
N SER A 149 21.72 -1.92 1.04
CA SER A 149 22.04 -2.93 2.07
C SER A 149 21.13 -2.81 3.29
N CYS A 150 20.88 -1.56 3.75
CA CYS A 150 20.02 -1.20 4.87
C CYS A 150 19.06 -0.06 4.50
N SER A 151 18.65 -0.02 3.27
CA SER A 151 17.65 0.90 2.77
C SER A 151 16.63 0.10 1.96
N GLY A 152 15.37 0.42 2.16
CA GLY A 152 14.28 -0.31 1.53
C GLY A 152 12.99 0.50 1.53
N THR A 153 11.90 -0.18 1.22
CA THR A 153 10.55 0.37 1.26
C THR A 153 9.51 -0.70 1.52
N THR A 154 8.47 -0.34 2.24
CA THR A 154 7.21 -1.10 2.29
C THR A 154 6.47 -1.00 0.96
N ALA A 155 5.40 -1.75 0.79
CA ALA A 155 4.41 -1.56 -0.26
C ALA A 155 3.05 -2.07 0.20
N VAL A 156 2.08 -1.19 0.37
CA VAL A 156 0.68 -1.55 0.46
C VAL A 156 -0.04 -1.13 -0.81
N VAL A 157 -0.71 -2.08 -1.46
CA VAL A 157 -1.34 -1.88 -2.77
C VAL A 157 -2.76 -2.44 -2.74
N VAL A 158 -3.71 -1.71 -3.32
CA VAL A 158 -5.06 -2.21 -3.61
C VAL A 158 -5.36 -2.01 -5.09
N ILE A 159 -5.73 -3.10 -5.76
CA ILE A 159 -6.13 -3.10 -7.17
C ILE A 159 -7.63 -3.40 -7.24
N ARG A 160 -8.41 -2.45 -7.74
CA ARG A 160 -9.83 -2.65 -8.04
C ARG A 160 -9.99 -3.23 -9.44
N GLN A 161 -10.74 -4.33 -9.53
CA GLN A 161 -11.07 -4.99 -10.80
C GLN A 161 -12.56 -5.36 -10.81
N GLY A 162 -13.37 -4.47 -11.39
CA GLY A 162 -14.82 -4.61 -11.37
C GLY A 162 -15.37 -4.65 -9.93
N GLU A 163 -15.99 -5.77 -9.56
CA GLU A 163 -16.56 -6.01 -8.21
C GLU A 163 -15.56 -6.61 -7.22
N GLY A 164 -14.27 -6.54 -7.47
CA GLY A 164 -13.27 -7.14 -6.61
C GLY A 164 -12.10 -6.25 -6.30
N LEU A 165 -11.54 -6.43 -5.11
CA LEU A 165 -10.28 -5.84 -4.68
C LEU A 165 -9.24 -6.94 -4.51
N VAL A 166 -8.08 -6.74 -5.12
CA VAL A 166 -6.86 -7.50 -4.80
C VAL A 166 -6.04 -6.63 -3.87
N ILE A 167 -5.79 -7.13 -2.67
CA ILE A 167 -5.09 -6.41 -1.60
C ILE A 167 -3.72 -7.05 -1.42
N VAL A 168 -2.68 -6.23 -1.43
CA VAL A 168 -1.28 -6.66 -1.39
C VAL A 168 -0.56 -5.91 -0.29
N ASN A 169 0.17 -6.60 0.56
CA ASN A 169 0.95 -5.96 1.62
C ASN A 169 2.35 -6.53 1.78
N LEU A 170 3.33 -5.64 1.83
CA LEU A 170 4.73 -5.89 2.12
C LEU A 170 5.20 -4.83 3.12
N GLY A 171 5.36 -5.20 4.40
CA GLY A 171 5.73 -4.28 5.46
C GLY A 171 4.58 -3.93 6.39
N ASP A 172 4.64 -2.78 7.04
CA ASP A 172 3.75 -2.35 8.10
C ASP A 172 2.92 -1.09 7.78
N SER A 173 2.99 -0.62 6.54
CA SER A 173 1.92 0.22 5.98
C SER A 173 0.61 -0.57 5.96
N ARG A 174 -0.54 0.10 5.97
CA ARG A 174 -1.83 -0.58 6.15
C ARG A 174 -2.90 -0.06 5.21
N ALA A 175 -3.83 -0.96 4.84
CA ALA A 175 -5.07 -0.62 4.15
C ALA A 175 -6.28 -0.98 5.02
N ILE A 176 -7.29 -0.11 5.00
CA ILE A 176 -8.61 -0.33 5.62
C ILE A 176 -9.74 -0.16 4.62
N LEU A 177 -10.87 -0.78 4.90
CA LEU A 177 -12.14 -0.63 4.19
C LEU A 177 -13.15 0.05 5.12
N GLY A 178 -13.72 1.18 4.69
CA GLY A 178 -14.89 1.77 5.30
C GLY A 178 -16.16 1.11 4.73
N THR A 179 -16.97 0.50 5.57
CA THR A 179 -18.21 -0.19 5.18
C THR A 179 -19.34 0.17 6.12
N ILE A 180 -20.59 0.11 5.64
CA ILE A 180 -21.77 0.33 6.44
C ILE A 180 -22.33 -1.02 6.91
N GLN A 181 -22.37 -1.23 8.23
CA GLN A 181 -22.98 -2.40 8.86
C GLN A 181 -23.93 -1.92 9.96
N ASP A 182 -25.15 -2.42 9.96
CA ASP A 182 -26.19 -2.03 10.90
C ASP A 182 -26.35 -0.50 11.01
N GLU A 183 -26.41 0.18 9.84
CA GLU A 183 -26.52 1.64 9.69
C GLU A 183 -25.35 2.44 10.28
N LYS A 184 -24.24 1.78 10.64
CA LYS A 184 -23.06 2.41 11.23
C LYS A 184 -21.84 2.20 10.33
N LEU A 185 -21.02 3.23 10.27
CA LEU A 185 -19.69 3.11 9.66
C LEU A 185 -18.81 2.18 10.50
N LYS A 186 -18.18 1.23 9.84
CA LYS A 186 -17.16 0.32 10.39
C LYS A 186 -15.88 0.42 9.58
N ALA A 187 -14.76 0.36 10.27
CA ALA A 187 -13.45 0.24 9.67
C ALA A 187 -12.99 -1.23 9.72
N ILE A 188 -12.79 -1.84 8.57
CA ILE A 188 -12.27 -3.20 8.47
C ILE A 188 -10.81 -3.12 8.02
N GLN A 189 -9.89 -3.62 8.85
CA GLN A 189 -8.49 -3.72 8.44
C GLN A 189 -8.33 -4.81 7.38
N LEU A 190 -7.82 -4.44 6.21
CA LEU A 190 -7.64 -5.33 5.06
C LEU A 190 -6.27 -6.02 5.04
N THR A 191 -5.28 -5.47 5.73
CA THR A 191 -3.90 -5.96 5.74
C THR A 191 -3.43 -6.26 7.15
N THR A 192 -2.41 -7.09 7.29
CA THR A 192 -1.72 -7.31 8.56
C THR A 192 -0.41 -6.53 8.52
N ASP A 193 -0.15 -5.70 9.53
CA ASP A 193 1.14 -5.02 9.67
C ASP A 193 2.23 -6.07 9.91
N LEU A 194 3.11 -6.27 8.94
CA LEU A 194 4.10 -7.35 8.95
C LEU A 194 5.31 -6.98 9.81
N LYS A 195 5.07 -6.90 11.13
CA LYS A 195 6.08 -6.57 12.12
C LYS A 195 6.86 -7.82 12.58
N PRO A 196 8.14 -7.68 12.97
CA PRO A 196 9.00 -8.82 13.36
C PRO A 196 8.49 -9.63 14.53
N GLY A 197 7.66 -9.04 15.39
CA GLY A 197 7.05 -9.70 16.56
C GLY A 197 5.93 -10.70 16.23
N LEU A 198 5.39 -10.69 15.00
CA LEU A 198 4.37 -11.68 14.60
C LEU A 198 4.95 -13.09 14.64
N PRO A 199 4.24 -14.09 15.22
CA PRO A 199 4.79 -15.42 15.45
C PRO A 199 5.39 -16.10 14.20
N CYS A 200 4.70 -16.00 13.05
CA CYS A 200 5.17 -16.59 11.79
C CYS A 200 6.40 -15.87 11.25
N GLU A 201 6.42 -14.54 11.33
CA GLU A 201 7.52 -13.70 10.89
C GLU A 201 8.76 -13.93 11.77
N ALA A 202 8.60 -13.87 13.11
CA ALA A 202 9.67 -14.13 14.06
C ALA A 202 10.26 -15.54 13.89
N LYS A 203 9.41 -16.54 13.62
CA LYS A 203 9.85 -17.92 13.36
C LYS A 203 10.72 -18.00 12.12
N ARG A 204 10.29 -17.38 11.00
CA ARG A 204 11.06 -17.35 9.75
C ARG A 204 12.42 -16.69 9.96
N ILE A 205 12.45 -15.47 10.54
CA ILE A 205 13.66 -14.70 10.79
C ILE A 205 14.65 -15.50 11.63
N ARG A 206 14.20 -16.08 12.75
CA ARG A 206 15.06 -16.90 13.61
C ARG A 206 15.55 -18.19 12.92
N SER A 207 14.72 -18.79 12.06
CA SER A 207 15.12 -19.98 11.27
C SER A 207 16.18 -19.65 10.22
N CYS A 208 16.30 -18.37 9.81
CA CYS A 208 17.35 -17.86 8.93
C CYS A 208 18.52 -17.23 9.72
N ASN A 209 18.69 -17.59 10.99
CA ASN A 209 19.75 -17.05 11.85
C ASN A 209 19.67 -15.53 12.09
N GLY A 210 18.54 -14.87 11.83
CA GLY A 210 18.27 -13.49 12.22
C GLY A 210 17.81 -13.39 13.68
N CYS A 211 17.96 -12.21 14.27
CA CYS A 211 17.52 -11.95 15.64
C CYS A 211 16.29 -11.06 15.65
N VAL A 212 15.37 -11.30 16.60
CA VAL A 212 14.17 -10.47 16.82
C VAL A 212 14.09 -10.11 18.29
N TYR A 213 14.28 -8.83 18.59
CA TYR A 213 14.14 -8.26 19.94
C TYR A 213 13.90 -6.73 19.87
N ALA A 214 13.43 -6.16 20.98
CA ALA A 214 13.24 -4.72 21.18
C ALA A 214 14.41 -4.12 21.96
N LEU A 215 14.76 -2.88 21.67
CA LEU A 215 15.70 -2.12 22.48
C LEU A 215 15.06 -1.74 23.83
N LYS A 216 15.89 -1.50 24.85
CA LYS A 216 15.40 -1.10 26.18
C LYS A 216 14.69 0.28 26.14
N GLU A 217 15.15 1.14 25.27
CA GLU A 217 14.63 2.49 25.04
C GLU A 217 13.31 2.47 24.27
N GLU A 218 13.04 1.41 23.48
CA GLU A 218 11.84 1.21 22.66
C GLU A 218 11.25 -0.18 22.89
N PRO A 219 10.78 -0.53 24.09
CA PRO A 219 10.43 -1.92 24.47
C PRO A 219 9.23 -2.48 23.72
N HIS A 220 8.46 -1.62 23.06
CA HIS A 220 7.27 -2.01 22.27
C HIS A 220 7.57 -2.23 20.79
N VAL A 221 8.78 -1.88 20.30
CA VAL A 221 9.16 -1.99 18.89
C VAL A 221 10.11 -3.17 18.69
N GLN A 222 9.58 -4.31 18.23
CA GLN A 222 10.40 -5.44 17.83
C GLN A 222 11.09 -5.15 16.50
N ARG A 223 12.40 -5.43 16.43
CA ARG A 223 13.21 -5.18 15.23
C ARG A 223 13.98 -6.42 14.81
N VAL A 224 14.34 -6.47 13.52
CA VAL A 224 15.23 -7.50 12.96
C VAL A 224 16.67 -7.03 13.04
N TRP A 225 17.54 -7.91 13.53
CA TRP A 225 18.97 -7.64 13.73
C TRP A 225 19.81 -8.74 13.11
N LEU A 226 21.01 -8.38 12.69
CA LEU A 226 22.04 -9.35 12.34
C LEU A 226 22.47 -10.16 13.58
N PRO A 227 22.96 -11.40 13.40
CA PRO A 227 23.48 -12.20 14.50
C PRO A 227 24.64 -11.50 15.21
N ASN A 228 24.57 -11.44 16.55
CA ASN A 228 25.59 -10.83 17.40
C ASN A 228 25.85 -9.33 17.19
N GLU A 229 24.94 -8.62 16.52
CA GLU A 229 25.05 -7.19 16.23
C GLU A 229 23.77 -6.45 16.64
N ASN A 230 23.91 -5.18 17.05
CA ASN A 230 22.79 -4.27 17.24
C ASN A 230 22.60 -3.40 15.99
N TYR A 231 22.53 -4.05 14.81
CA TYR A 231 22.47 -3.45 13.49
C TYR A 231 21.76 -4.38 12.51
N PRO A 232 21.00 -3.91 11.51
CA PRO A 232 20.58 -2.52 11.32
C PRO A 232 19.39 -2.09 12.19
N GLY A 233 18.56 -3.02 12.72
CA GLY A 233 17.39 -2.73 13.54
C GLY A 233 16.14 -2.39 12.73
N LEU A 234 15.79 -3.21 11.74
CA LEU A 234 14.63 -3.02 10.88
C LEU A 234 13.32 -3.29 11.63
N ALA A 235 12.37 -2.34 11.60
CA ALA A 235 11.10 -2.44 12.35
C ALA A 235 10.02 -3.28 11.64
N MET A 236 10.20 -3.63 10.37
CA MET A 236 9.31 -4.51 9.62
C MET A 236 10.00 -5.84 9.29
N SER A 237 9.21 -6.88 8.99
CA SER A 237 9.71 -8.24 8.68
C SER A 237 9.81 -8.53 7.20
N ARG A 238 9.23 -7.66 6.36
CA ARG A 238 9.24 -7.76 4.90
C ARG A 238 9.36 -6.38 4.29
N ALA A 239 10.21 -6.24 3.27
CA ALA A 239 10.44 -5.01 2.52
C ALA A 239 11.11 -5.31 1.18
N PHE A 240 11.04 -4.38 0.24
CA PHE A 240 11.99 -4.28 -0.87
C PHE A 240 13.30 -3.69 -0.35
N GLY A 241 14.44 -4.12 -0.91
CA GLY A 241 15.74 -3.68 -0.41
C GLY A 241 16.18 -4.42 0.85
N ASP A 242 16.90 -3.78 1.75
CA ASP A 242 17.46 -4.34 3.00
C ASP A 242 18.26 -5.62 2.76
N PHE A 243 19.11 -5.61 1.72
CA PHE A 243 19.73 -6.83 1.22
C PHE A 243 20.64 -7.53 2.23
N ILE A 244 21.17 -6.81 3.21
CA ILE A 244 21.96 -7.43 4.29
C ILE A 244 21.10 -8.36 5.19
N LEU A 245 19.78 -8.13 5.25
CA LEU A 245 18.85 -8.90 6.07
C LEU A 245 18.10 -9.99 5.27
N LYS A 246 18.24 -10.06 3.94
CA LYS A 246 17.53 -11.08 3.13
C LYS A 246 17.95 -12.50 3.51
N ASP A 247 19.24 -12.74 3.71
CA ASP A 247 19.75 -14.04 4.18
C ASP A 247 19.38 -14.32 5.65
N HIS A 248 18.88 -13.32 6.36
CA HIS A 248 18.44 -13.41 7.76
C HIS A 248 16.91 -13.36 7.92
N GLY A 249 16.19 -13.64 6.83
CA GLY A 249 14.76 -13.90 6.86
C GLY A 249 13.86 -12.68 6.63
N VAL A 250 14.38 -11.52 6.26
CA VAL A 250 13.58 -10.46 5.65
C VAL A 250 13.31 -10.85 4.19
N ILE A 251 12.07 -10.75 3.74
CA ILE A 251 11.66 -11.19 2.40
C ILE A 251 10.89 -10.10 1.66
N ALA A 252 10.87 -10.17 0.32
CA ALA A 252 10.07 -9.32 -0.55
C ALA A 252 8.78 -10.02 -1.04
N THR A 253 8.41 -11.15 -0.45
CA THR A 253 7.17 -11.86 -0.77
C THR A 253 6.00 -11.19 -0.05
N PRO A 254 5.03 -10.61 -0.76
CA PRO A 254 3.89 -9.95 -0.13
C PRO A 254 2.86 -10.96 0.37
N ASP A 255 2.02 -10.53 1.32
CA ASP A 255 0.73 -11.14 1.57
C ASP A 255 -0.29 -10.63 0.55
N ILE A 256 -1.18 -11.52 0.08
CA ILE A 256 -2.15 -11.20 -0.97
C ILE A 256 -3.51 -11.76 -0.56
N TRP A 257 -4.52 -10.88 -0.53
CA TRP A 257 -5.90 -11.23 -0.23
C TRP A 257 -6.83 -10.77 -1.35
N TYR A 258 -8.04 -11.26 -1.29
CA TYR A 258 -9.11 -10.86 -2.17
C TYR A 258 -10.35 -10.49 -1.35
N HIS A 259 -10.95 -9.36 -1.69
CA HIS A 259 -12.23 -8.93 -1.15
C HIS A 259 -13.23 -8.70 -2.28
N ARG A 260 -14.40 -9.34 -2.19
CA ARG A 260 -15.49 -9.06 -3.10
C ARG A 260 -16.30 -7.88 -2.60
N LEU A 261 -16.39 -6.84 -3.42
CA LEU A 261 -17.14 -5.63 -3.10
C LEU A 261 -18.63 -5.92 -2.93
N THR A 262 -19.21 -5.27 -1.96
CA THR A 262 -20.64 -5.25 -1.68
C THR A 262 -21.19 -3.82 -1.77
N SER A 263 -22.52 -3.69 -1.79
CA SER A 263 -23.16 -2.36 -1.75
C SER A 263 -22.94 -1.60 -0.44
N SER A 264 -22.49 -2.28 0.61
CA SER A 264 -22.16 -1.67 1.90
C SER A 264 -20.78 -1.02 1.92
N ASP A 265 -19.87 -1.41 1.01
CA ASP A 265 -18.48 -0.94 0.97
C ASP A 265 -18.42 0.46 0.37
N GLN A 266 -17.85 1.42 1.10
CA GLN A 266 -17.92 2.84 0.77
C GLN A 266 -16.59 3.36 0.21
N PHE A 267 -15.49 3.07 0.89
CA PHE A 267 -14.16 3.56 0.50
C PHE A 267 -13.05 2.66 1.04
N ILE A 268 -11.87 2.76 0.45
CA ILE A 268 -10.62 2.19 0.97
C ILE A 268 -9.65 3.32 1.28
N VAL A 269 -8.83 3.12 2.32
CA VAL A 269 -7.75 4.02 2.70
C VAL A 269 -6.48 3.21 2.85
N LEU A 270 -5.41 3.64 2.18
CA LEU A 270 -4.07 3.14 2.35
C LEU A 270 -3.23 4.25 2.99
N ALA A 271 -2.37 3.90 3.94
CA ALA A 271 -1.45 4.87 4.52
C ALA A 271 -0.16 4.22 5.02
N SER A 272 0.91 5.05 5.14
CA SER A 272 2.14 4.71 5.84
C SER A 272 1.94 4.68 7.36
N ASP A 273 2.90 4.13 8.10
CA ASP A 273 2.83 3.99 9.56
C ASP A 273 2.80 5.34 10.29
N GLY A 274 3.30 6.42 9.68
CA GLY A 274 3.15 7.78 10.20
C GLY A 274 1.70 8.20 10.47
N VAL A 275 0.73 7.53 9.86
CA VAL A 275 -0.71 7.69 10.17
C VAL A 275 -1.14 6.68 11.23
N TRP A 276 -0.80 5.40 11.05
CA TRP A 276 -1.33 4.31 11.88
C TRP A 276 -0.76 4.26 13.29
N ASP A 277 0.40 4.82 13.53
CA ASP A 277 1.01 4.93 14.86
C ASP A 277 0.27 5.93 15.77
N VAL A 278 -0.51 6.83 15.19
CA VAL A 278 -1.17 7.89 15.93
C VAL A 278 -2.70 7.91 15.80
N LEU A 279 -3.26 7.32 14.76
CA LEU A 279 -4.71 7.22 14.55
C LEU A 279 -5.15 5.75 14.46
N SER A 280 -6.30 5.44 15.07
CA SER A 280 -6.96 4.14 14.93
C SER A 280 -7.66 4.02 13.57
N ASN A 281 -7.99 2.78 13.18
CA ASN A 281 -8.75 2.51 11.96
C ASN A 281 -10.09 3.27 11.96
N GLU A 282 -10.77 3.31 13.09
CA GLU A 282 -12.07 3.97 13.28
C GLU A 282 -11.97 5.49 13.17
N GLU A 283 -10.91 6.09 13.73
CA GLU A 283 -10.67 7.54 13.63
C GLU A 283 -10.43 7.92 12.16
N VAL A 284 -9.58 7.18 11.45
CA VAL A 284 -9.29 7.41 10.01
C VAL A 284 -10.57 7.26 9.19
N ALA A 285 -11.33 6.18 9.39
CA ALA A 285 -12.59 5.97 8.68
C ALA A 285 -13.60 7.08 8.93
N SER A 286 -13.72 7.55 10.18
CA SER A 286 -14.62 8.64 10.55
C SER A 286 -14.22 9.96 9.88
N ILE A 287 -12.93 10.29 9.85
CA ILE A 287 -12.42 11.48 9.16
C ILE A 287 -12.80 11.44 7.67
N VAL A 288 -12.50 10.32 6.98
CA VAL A 288 -12.82 10.16 5.56
C VAL A 288 -14.32 10.21 5.29
N TRP A 289 -15.13 9.68 6.21
CA TRP A 289 -16.59 9.73 6.08
C TRP A 289 -17.17 11.13 6.26
N MET A 290 -16.56 11.97 7.11
CA MET A 290 -17.08 13.29 7.47
C MET A 290 -16.66 14.40 6.48
N VAL A 291 -15.65 14.23 5.65
CA VAL A 291 -15.25 15.28 4.68
C VAL A 291 -16.39 15.58 3.71
N GLU A 292 -16.54 16.83 3.30
CA GLU A 292 -17.57 17.26 2.34
C GLU A 292 -17.20 16.84 0.91
N SER A 293 -15.91 16.87 0.58
CA SER A 293 -15.39 16.48 -0.74
C SER A 293 -14.47 15.28 -0.63
N GLU A 294 -14.66 14.30 -1.51
CA GLU A 294 -13.80 13.13 -1.61
C GLU A 294 -12.33 13.51 -1.93
N GLU A 295 -12.11 14.65 -2.59
CA GLU A 295 -10.77 15.16 -2.94
C GLU A 295 -9.97 15.60 -1.70
N GLU A 296 -10.63 16.04 -0.63
CA GLU A 296 -10.00 16.49 0.61
C GLU A 296 -9.71 15.35 1.61
N ALA A 297 -10.20 14.14 1.34
CA ALA A 297 -10.17 13.04 2.31
C ALA A 297 -8.74 12.68 2.76
N ALA A 298 -7.83 12.50 1.82
CA ALA A 298 -6.44 12.13 2.15
C ALA A 298 -5.75 13.24 2.95
N ARG A 299 -5.95 14.51 2.57
CA ARG A 299 -5.41 15.67 3.28
C ARG A 299 -5.93 15.73 4.72
N ALA A 300 -7.24 15.59 4.92
CA ALA A 300 -7.87 15.63 6.25
C ALA A 300 -7.27 14.58 7.20
N VAL A 301 -7.03 13.35 6.70
CA VAL A 301 -6.39 12.30 7.48
C VAL A 301 -4.95 12.66 7.85
N VAL A 302 -4.14 13.16 6.91
CA VAL A 302 -2.75 13.55 7.17
C VAL A 302 -2.66 14.72 8.15
N GLU A 303 -3.55 15.71 8.06
CA GLU A 303 -3.60 16.82 9.00
C GLU A 303 -3.98 16.34 10.40
N ALA A 304 -4.95 15.44 10.52
CA ALA A 304 -5.31 14.81 11.80
C ALA A 304 -4.17 13.98 12.39
N ALA A 305 -3.46 13.20 11.56
CA ALA A 305 -2.28 12.43 12.00
C ALA A 305 -1.18 13.36 12.50
N THR A 306 -0.87 14.43 11.76
CA THR A 306 0.13 15.44 12.18
C THR A 306 -0.24 16.07 13.52
N ALA A 307 -1.51 16.42 13.73
CA ALA A 307 -2.00 16.97 15.00
C ALA A 307 -1.92 15.93 16.14
N ALA A 308 -2.21 14.67 15.85
CA ALA A 308 -2.11 13.57 16.82
C ALA A 308 -0.65 13.32 17.23
N TRP A 309 0.32 13.37 16.30
CA TRP A 309 1.76 13.32 16.60
C TRP A 309 2.18 14.41 17.59
N ALA A 310 1.83 15.66 17.29
CA ALA A 310 2.16 16.79 18.16
C ALA A 310 1.58 16.64 19.59
N LYS A 311 0.39 16.02 19.73
CA LYS A 311 -0.28 15.79 21.00
C LYS A 311 0.27 14.59 21.77
N LYS A 312 0.46 13.45 21.08
CA LYS A 312 0.91 12.18 21.72
C LYS A 312 2.40 12.17 22.03
N PHE A 313 3.21 12.77 21.14
CA PHE A 313 4.67 12.71 21.17
C PHE A 313 5.32 14.09 20.96
N PRO A 314 5.09 15.08 21.86
CA PRO A 314 5.50 16.48 21.64
C PRO A 314 7.02 16.69 21.53
N SER A 315 7.82 15.75 22.05
CA SER A 315 9.29 15.78 21.97
C SER A 315 9.87 14.82 20.94
N SER A 316 9.06 14.04 20.26
CA SER A 316 9.50 13.07 19.24
C SER A 316 9.52 13.70 17.85
N ARG A 317 10.33 13.12 16.96
CA ARG A 317 10.28 13.47 15.54
C ARG A 317 9.02 12.89 14.93
N VAL A 318 8.26 13.73 14.23
CA VAL A 318 7.09 13.33 13.46
C VAL A 318 7.54 12.53 12.24
N ASP A 319 6.86 11.44 11.94
CA ASP A 319 7.10 10.65 10.73
C ASP A 319 6.49 11.29 9.48
N ASP A 320 6.92 10.83 8.31
CA ASP A 320 6.26 11.14 7.05
C ASP A 320 4.85 10.54 7.09
N CYS A 321 3.87 11.25 6.55
CA CYS A 321 2.48 10.82 6.56
C CYS A 321 1.94 10.84 5.13
N THR A 322 1.63 9.67 4.59
CA THR A 322 1.11 9.52 3.22
C THR A 322 -0.17 8.72 3.22
N VAL A 323 -1.19 9.24 2.53
CA VAL A 323 -2.54 8.65 2.45
C VAL A 323 -3.03 8.62 1.02
N VAL A 324 -3.64 7.50 0.63
CA VAL A 324 -4.45 7.34 -0.57
C VAL A 324 -5.86 6.94 -0.15
N CYS A 325 -6.88 7.69 -0.59
CA CYS A 325 -8.29 7.35 -0.43
C CYS A 325 -8.90 7.04 -1.80
N HIS A 326 -9.67 5.95 -1.89
CA HIS A 326 -10.45 5.62 -3.07
C HIS A 326 -11.89 5.30 -2.67
N PHE A 327 -12.83 6.13 -3.11
CA PHE A 327 -14.26 5.93 -2.87
C PHE A 327 -14.81 4.91 -3.88
N LEU A 328 -15.49 3.91 -3.37
CA LEU A 328 -16.07 2.81 -4.14
C LEU A 328 -17.45 3.17 -4.68
N GLN A 329 -18.10 4.11 -4.00
CA GLN A 329 -19.44 4.62 -4.30
C GLN A 329 -19.46 6.13 -4.03
N LYS A 330 -20.39 6.84 -4.69
CA LYS A 330 -20.69 8.24 -4.34
C LYS A 330 -21.35 8.27 -2.96
N LYS A 331 -20.95 9.20 -2.13
CA LYS A 331 -21.61 9.42 -0.84
C LYS A 331 -23.11 9.65 -1.04
N PRO A 332 -23.97 9.04 -0.22
CA PRO A 332 -25.39 9.38 -0.19
C PRO A 332 -25.55 10.87 0.14
N GLN A 333 -26.25 11.62 -0.70
CA GLN A 333 -26.46 13.07 -0.49
C GLN A 333 -27.36 13.44 0.68
N ASN A 334 -27.98 12.45 1.39
CA ASN A 334 -28.96 12.63 2.45
C ASN A 334 -28.65 11.80 3.70
N LEU A 335 -27.47 11.96 4.28
CA LEU A 335 -27.28 11.61 5.69
C LEU A 335 -27.34 12.93 6.47
N GLU A 336 -28.58 13.38 6.79
CA GLU A 336 -28.80 14.32 7.87
C GLU A 336 -28.10 13.78 9.11
N TYR A 337 -27.32 14.64 9.75
CA TYR A 337 -26.65 14.43 11.03
C TYR A 337 -27.57 13.68 11.98
N MET A 338 -27.32 12.42 12.25
CA MET A 338 -27.77 11.81 13.50
C MET A 338 -26.91 12.41 14.61
N ASP A 339 -27.44 13.49 15.16
CA ASP A 339 -26.97 14.18 16.34
C ASP A 339 -26.57 13.16 17.42
N SER A 340 -25.31 13.15 17.77
CA SER A 340 -24.79 12.38 18.91
C SER A 340 -25.40 12.94 20.16
N GLY A 341 -26.45 12.26 20.58
CA GLY A 341 -27.37 12.63 21.65
C GLY A 341 -26.67 13.19 22.87
N LYS A 342 -27.25 14.28 23.32
CA LYS A 342 -27.19 14.84 24.66
C LYS A 342 -26.88 13.78 25.72
N LEU A 343 -25.67 13.85 26.27
CA LEU A 343 -25.40 13.34 27.60
C LEU A 343 -26.01 14.34 28.59
N GLY A 344 -27.17 13.94 29.19
CA GLY A 344 -27.69 14.53 30.39
C GLY A 344 -26.92 14.03 31.61
#